data_6b647a9d13bcd7d26b6f57b28b0c3ba6
#
_entry.id   6b647a9d13bcd7d26b6f57b28b0c3ba6
#
_cell.length_a   1.000
_cell.length_b   1.000
_cell.length_c   1.000
_cell.angle_alpha   90.00
_cell.angle_beta   90.00
_cell.angle_gamma   90.00
#
_symmetry.space_group_name_H-M   'P 1'
#
loop_
_entity.id
_entity.type
_entity.pdbx_description
1 polymer ?
#
loop_
_entity_poly.entity_id
_entity_poly.type
_entity_poly.pdbx_seq_one_letter_code
_entity_poly.pdbx_strand_id
1 'polypeptide(L)'
;IVLKGKYGPLSVQTKVRNGKNAFEYKIWKSKGKKHNKYDIKKLEIKNFNGFGGFDKEGKEYVIKLTEGVNTPVPWCNVISNQKFGFLITESGASTTWAENSRENRLTTWSNDPVIDPSGEIIYMRDEETGEIWSVTPHPIRTKTPYIVRHGFGYSVFEHNWNGIEHELTEFVPVSDTVKLCILKLRNGSNTKMKLSAIYYARTVLGVYEQGTVQHVYTELHSNGAILARNNYNTDFPGRIVFLDTNAKERYYTGDRREFLGNIGGLKHPEALRKDKLSNTLGAGFDPCMCLQTVIELKPREQTEVVFMLGQGESLEAVSAYSERYRNVKRVYKALDEAKAFWEDVLRKVTVLTPDENMNILLNGWLLYQTLSCRIWARTAFYQSGGAFGFRDQLQDAMAVIDVLPDIARKQILLHASHQFIEGDVQHWWHPGSNKGIRTRFSDDLLWLPYVTVNYIKRTGDVQILEERVEFLEDEPLKDIKAHRKPWL
;
A
#
# COMPACT_ATOMS: atom_id res chain seq x y z
N ILE A 1 24.00 -32.30 3.63
CA ILE A 1 24.52 -32.99 4.85
C ILE A 1 24.11 -34.46 4.74
N VAL A 2 25.07 -35.36 4.77
CA VAL A 2 24.82 -36.81 4.78
C VAL A 2 25.02 -37.30 6.21
N LEU A 3 23.92 -37.74 6.84
CA LEU A 3 23.92 -38.31 8.17
C LEU A 3 24.02 -39.85 8.06
N LYS A 4 24.93 -40.46 8.77
CA LYS A 4 25.13 -41.92 8.76
C LYS A 4 25.08 -42.46 10.19
N GLY A 5 24.26 -43.48 10.42
CA GLY A 5 24.05 -44.08 11.75
C GLY A 5 25.36 -44.53 12.46
N LYS A 6 26.38 -44.95 11.69
CA LYS A 6 27.69 -45.32 12.23
C LYS A 6 28.49 -44.18 12.91
N TYR A 7 28.03 -42.93 12.75
CA TYR A 7 28.72 -41.76 13.36
C TYR A 7 28.06 -41.30 14.66
N GLY A 8 27.22 -42.10 15.25
CA GLY A 8 26.57 -41.80 16.53
C GLY A 8 25.27 -41.01 16.42
N PRO A 9 24.71 -40.52 17.55
CA PRO A 9 23.44 -39.83 17.61
C PRO A 9 23.42 -38.54 16.75
N LEU A 10 22.24 -38.13 16.33
CA LEU A 10 22.03 -36.93 15.52
C LEU A 10 22.65 -35.68 16.16
N SER A 11 22.52 -35.54 17.48
CA SER A 11 23.09 -34.43 18.26
C SER A 11 24.63 -34.35 18.18
N VAL A 12 25.32 -35.46 17.90
CA VAL A 12 26.78 -35.48 17.70
C VAL A 12 27.13 -35.14 16.26
N GLN A 13 26.33 -35.61 15.29
CA GLN A 13 26.58 -35.38 13.86
C GLN A 13 26.23 -33.96 13.42
N THR A 14 25.33 -33.30 14.12
CA THR A 14 24.93 -31.90 13.84
C THR A 14 25.76 -30.87 14.59
N LYS A 15 26.66 -31.29 15.49
CA LYS A 15 27.65 -30.35 16.05
C LYS A 15 28.54 -29.84 14.94
N VAL A 16 28.47 -28.55 14.68
CA VAL A 16 29.35 -27.87 13.73
C VAL A 16 30.81 -28.08 14.18
N ARG A 17 31.55 -28.91 13.43
CA ARG A 17 33.01 -28.94 13.57
C ARG A 17 33.49 -27.59 13.07
N ASN A 18 34.24 -26.87 13.92
CA ASN A 18 34.94 -25.65 13.56
C ASN A 18 35.99 -25.95 12.46
N GLY A 19 35.50 -26.11 11.24
CA GLY A 19 36.34 -26.16 10.04
C GLY A 19 36.49 -24.72 9.52
N LYS A 20 37.68 -24.37 9.08
CA LYS A 20 38.13 -23.07 8.58
C LYS A 20 37.35 -22.48 7.38
N ASN A 21 36.15 -22.95 7.07
CA ASN A 21 35.27 -22.45 6.03
C ASN A 21 33.86 -22.13 6.57
N ALA A 22 33.71 -21.83 7.87
CA ALA A 22 32.55 -21.10 8.31
C ALA A 22 32.66 -19.71 7.68
N PHE A 23 31.66 -19.31 6.91
CA PHE A 23 31.49 -17.91 6.47
C PHE A 23 31.64 -17.05 7.73
N GLU A 24 32.72 -16.28 7.82
CA GLU A 24 32.88 -15.30 8.87
C GLU A 24 31.82 -14.25 8.66
N TYR A 25 30.66 -14.43 9.30
CA TYR A 25 29.73 -13.34 9.47
C TYR A 25 30.43 -12.28 10.29
N LYS A 26 30.62 -11.12 9.72
CA LYS A 26 31.10 -9.94 10.44
C LYS A 26 30.02 -9.61 11.48
N ILE A 27 30.16 -10.15 12.69
CA ILE A 27 29.27 -9.80 13.81
C ILE A 27 29.65 -8.37 14.18
N TRP A 28 28.84 -7.43 13.71
CA TRP A 28 28.95 -6.04 14.10
C TRP A 28 28.65 -5.96 15.60
N LYS A 29 29.67 -5.77 16.42
CA LYS A 29 29.47 -5.42 17.82
C LYS A 29 29.04 -3.97 17.86
N SER A 30 27.74 -3.72 18.00
CA SER A 30 27.20 -2.41 18.29
C SER A 30 27.96 -1.85 19.51
N LYS A 31 28.77 -0.81 19.30
CA LYS A 31 29.23 0.03 20.39
C LYS A 31 28.01 0.90 20.75
N GLY A 32 27.22 0.48 21.74
CA GLY A 32 26.03 1.17 22.15
C GLY A 32 26.30 2.66 22.32
N LYS A 33 25.87 3.46 21.36
CA LYS A 33 25.81 4.92 21.51
C LYS A 33 24.73 5.19 22.55
N LYS A 34 25.03 6.04 23.56
CA LYS A 34 24.02 6.49 24.52
C LYS A 34 22.88 7.12 23.74
N HIS A 35 21.70 6.52 23.81
CA HIS A 35 20.49 7.06 23.21
C HIS A 35 20.18 8.40 23.86
N ASN A 36 20.18 9.47 23.08
CA ASN A 36 19.62 10.75 23.54
C ASN A 36 18.12 10.53 23.76
N LYS A 37 17.62 10.94 24.93
CA LYS A 37 16.17 10.97 25.17
C LYS A 37 15.55 11.84 24.08
N TYR A 38 14.75 11.24 23.21
CA TYR A 38 13.94 11.97 22.25
C TYR A 38 12.78 12.59 23.03
N ASP A 39 12.77 13.91 23.10
CA ASP A 39 11.64 14.65 23.64
C ASP A 39 10.55 14.64 22.55
N ILE A 40 9.57 13.75 22.73
CA ILE A 40 8.38 13.74 21.86
C ILE A 40 7.74 15.11 22.03
N LYS A 41 7.68 15.92 20.97
CA LYS A 41 6.88 17.15 20.97
C LYS A 41 5.57 16.84 21.66
N LYS A 42 5.13 17.68 22.61
CA LYS A 42 3.81 17.55 23.23
C LYS A 42 2.78 17.61 22.12
N LEU A 43 2.37 16.42 21.65
CA LEU A 43 1.28 16.30 20.71
C LEU A 43 -0.02 16.51 21.50
N GLU A 44 -0.75 17.56 21.16
CA GLU A 44 -2.11 17.73 21.64
C GLU A 44 -3.01 16.72 20.91
N ILE A 45 -3.31 15.63 21.55
CA ILE A 45 -4.15 14.54 21.01
C ILE A 45 -5.51 14.61 21.69
N LYS A 46 -6.57 14.83 20.91
CA LYS A 46 -7.96 14.76 21.38
C LYS A 46 -8.43 13.30 21.44
N ASN A 47 -9.30 13.00 22.39
CA ASN A 47 -9.94 11.68 22.54
C ASN A 47 -8.94 10.53 22.61
N PHE A 48 -7.83 10.73 23.34
CA PHE A 48 -6.80 9.71 23.49
C PHE A 48 -7.35 8.46 24.17
N ASN A 49 -7.26 7.31 23.51
CA ASN A 49 -7.80 6.02 23.97
C ASN A 49 -6.75 5.07 24.58
N GLY A 50 -5.55 5.56 24.87
CA GLY A 50 -4.42 4.77 25.37
C GLY A 50 -3.36 4.45 24.32
N PHE A 51 -3.71 4.47 23.03
CA PHE A 51 -2.81 4.22 21.90
C PHE A 51 -2.72 5.41 20.93
N GLY A 52 -3.85 6.08 20.70
CA GLY A 52 -3.96 7.19 19.77
C GLY A 52 -5.22 8.03 19.97
N GLY A 53 -5.39 9.00 19.11
CA GLY A 53 -6.54 9.91 19.07
C GLY A 53 -6.37 10.91 17.93
N PHE A 54 -7.27 11.88 17.84
CA PHE A 54 -7.26 12.86 16.77
C PHE A 54 -6.31 14.03 17.08
N ASP A 55 -5.73 14.60 16.04
CA ASP A 55 -5.04 15.89 16.15
C ASP A 55 -6.02 17.02 16.54
N LYS A 56 -5.50 18.23 16.75
CA LYS A 56 -6.31 19.38 17.16
C LYS A 56 -7.46 19.70 16.18
N GLU A 57 -7.24 19.47 14.90
CA GLU A 57 -8.21 19.78 13.84
C GLU A 57 -9.13 18.58 13.48
N GLY A 58 -8.86 17.40 13.99
CA GLY A 58 -9.60 16.17 13.65
C GLY A 58 -9.26 15.60 12.26
N LYS A 59 -8.19 16.11 11.62
CA LYS A 59 -7.79 15.73 10.27
C LYS A 59 -6.82 14.54 10.24
N GLU A 60 -6.08 14.32 11.30
CA GLU A 60 -5.17 13.19 11.45
C GLU A 60 -5.55 12.34 12.66
N TYR A 61 -5.50 11.03 12.50
CA TYR A 61 -5.51 10.10 13.63
C TYR A 61 -4.08 9.77 14.00
N VAL A 62 -3.67 10.16 15.19
CA VAL A 62 -2.30 10.10 15.69
C VAL A 62 -2.14 8.90 16.63
N ILE A 63 -1.20 8.00 16.33
CA ILE A 63 -0.89 6.80 17.09
C ILE A 63 0.52 6.92 17.65
N LYS A 64 0.67 6.62 18.94
CA LYS A 64 1.96 6.64 19.62
C LYS A 64 2.35 5.25 20.05
N LEU A 65 3.38 4.69 19.43
CA LEU A 65 3.91 3.36 19.70
C LEU A 65 5.23 3.48 20.48
N THR A 66 5.18 3.30 21.79
CA THR A 66 6.38 3.20 22.64
C THR A 66 6.91 1.77 22.69
N GLU A 67 8.08 1.53 23.31
CA GLU A 67 8.66 0.19 23.44
C GLU A 67 7.66 -0.80 24.04
N GLY A 68 7.43 -1.93 23.37
CA GLY A 68 6.51 -2.98 23.81
C GLY A 68 5.01 -2.69 23.67
N VAL A 69 4.62 -1.47 23.22
CA VAL A 69 3.21 -1.11 23.03
C VAL A 69 2.81 -1.34 21.57
N ASN A 70 1.76 -2.13 21.37
CA ASN A 70 1.11 -2.34 20.07
C ASN A 70 -0.38 -2.02 20.21
N THR A 71 -1.00 -1.64 19.10
CA THR A 71 -2.46 -1.55 19.00
C THR A 71 -3.10 -2.93 19.15
N PRO A 72 -4.35 -3.03 19.60
CA PRO A 72 -5.02 -4.33 19.81
C PRO A 72 -5.19 -5.15 18.53
N VAL A 73 -5.33 -4.46 17.40
CA VAL A 73 -5.40 -4.99 16.03
C VAL A 73 -4.76 -3.96 15.10
N PRO A 74 -4.34 -4.31 13.87
CA PRO A 74 -3.82 -3.34 12.92
C PRO A 74 -4.83 -2.22 12.63
N TRP A 75 -4.41 -0.97 12.84
CA TRP A 75 -5.16 0.23 12.50
C TRP A 75 -4.63 0.78 11.20
N CYS A 76 -5.45 0.76 10.16
CA CYS A 76 -5.00 1.03 8.81
C CYS A 76 -5.63 2.28 8.18
N ASN A 77 -4.92 2.83 7.22
CA ASN A 77 -5.41 3.82 6.29
C ASN A 77 -5.45 3.22 4.87
N VAL A 78 -6.55 3.40 4.17
CA VAL A 78 -6.67 3.07 2.75
C VAL A 78 -6.53 4.37 1.96
N ILE A 79 -5.43 4.49 1.26
CA ILE A 79 -5.08 5.68 0.49
C ILE A 79 -5.21 5.34 -0.99
N SER A 80 -6.15 5.99 -1.67
CA SER A 80 -6.43 5.67 -3.07
C SER A 80 -6.93 6.85 -3.87
N ASN A 81 -6.77 6.77 -5.17
CA ASN A 81 -7.54 7.47 -6.18
C ASN A 81 -8.41 6.47 -6.94
N GLN A 82 -9.05 6.87 -8.03
CA GLN A 82 -9.98 6.02 -8.80
C GLN A 82 -9.30 4.79 -9.44
N LYS A 83 -8.00 4.81 -9.67
CA LYS A 83 -7.27 3.77 -10.43
C LYS A 83 -6.15 3.09 -9.66
N PHE A 84 -5.76 3.63 -8.51
CA PHE A 84 -4.57 3.17 -7.81
C PHE A 84 -4.69 3.41 -6.32
N GLY A 85 -4.09 2.54 -5.52
CA GLY A 85 -4.08 2.74 -4.08
C GLY A 85 -3.22 1.74 -3.34
N PHE A 86 -3.11 2.00 -2.04
CA PHE A 86 -2.48 1.09 -1.09
C PHE A 86 -3.19 1.15 0.26
N LEU A 87 -3.09 0.06 1.00
CA LEU A 87 -3.45 -0.01 2.40
C LEU A 87 -2.16 0.01 3.21
N ILE A 88 -2.14 0.76 4.31
CA ILE A 88 -1.01 0.82 5.23
C ILE A 88 -1.50 0.79 6.67
N THR A 89 -0.86 -0.03 7.51
CA THR A 89 -1.14 -0.12 8.94
C THR A 89 -0.22 0.79 9.74
N GLU A 90 -0.52 1.00 11.01
CA GLU A 90 0.34 1.74 11.93
C GLU A 90 1.70 1.07 12.14
N SER A 91 1.79 -0.23 11.89
CA SER A 91 3.06 -0.96 11.92
C SER A 91 3.92 -0.72 10.68
N GLY A 92 3.33 -0.18 9.61
CA GLY A 92 3.94 0.02 8.30
C GLY A 92 3.76 -1.17 7.35
N ALA A 93 2.95 -2.17 7.71
CA ALA A 93 2.58 -3.20 6.76
C ALA A 93 1.74 -2.59 5.63
N SER A 94 2.15 -2.82 4.38
CA SER A 94 1.55 -2.18 3.22
C SER A 94 1.32 -3.17 2.08
N THR A 95 0.24 -2.94 1.33
CA THR A 95 -0.08 -3.63 0.08
C THR A 95 -0.59 -2.63 -0.94
N THR A 96 -0.07 -2.69 -2.16
CA THR A 96 -0.37 -1.76 -3.25
C THR A 96 -1.05 -2.49 -4.41
N TRP A 97 -1.99 -1.82 -5.07
CA TRP A 97 -2.71 -2.30 -6.25
C TRP A 97 -2.91 -1.19 -7.28
N ALA A 98 -3.25 -1.60 -8.51
CA ALA A 98 -3.72 -0.71 -9.55
C ALA A 98 -5.02 -1.26 -10.17
N GLU A 99 -5.98 -0.38 -10.50
CA GLU A 99 -7.28 -0.69 -11.09
C GLU A 99 -8.19 -1.59 -10.24
N ASN A 100 -7.69 -2.69 -9.71
CA ASN A 100 -8.45 -3.63 -8.88
C ASN A 100 -7.61 -4.12 -7.71
N SER A 101 -8.10 -3.93 -6.49
CA SER A 101 -7.35 -4.24 -5.25
C SER A 101 -7.19 -5.74 -4.98
N ARG A 102 -7.88 -6.61 -5.71
CA ARG A 102 -7.73 -8.06 -5.62
C ARG A 102 -7.07 -8.66 -6.87
N GLU A 103 -7.60 -8.35 -8.05
CA GLU A 103 -7.19 -9.01 -9.29
C GLU A 103 -5.85 -8.48 -9.82
N ASN A 104 -5.46 -7.25 -9.45
CA ASN A 104 -4.22 -6.62 -9.91
C ASN A 104 -3.42 -6.02 -8.74
N ARG A 105 -3.07 -6.85 -7.78
CA ARG A 105 -2.13 -6.48 -6.71
C ARG A 105 -0.73 -6.37 -7.28
N LEU A 106 -0.03 -5.30 -6.91
CA LEU A 106 1.39 -5.15 -7.22
C LEU A 106 2.24 -5.86 -6.17
N THR A 107 1.84 -5.74 -4.90
CA THR A 107 2.52 -6.33 -3.75
C THR A 107 1.58 -7.23 -2.95
N THR A 108 2.17 -8.07 -2.10
CA THR A 108 1.42 -9.07 -1.35
C THR A 108 0.44 -8.45 -0.36
N TRP A 109 -0.71 -9.09 -0.19
CA TRP A 109 -1.70 -8.81 0.85
C TRP A 109 -1.85 -10.00 1.78
N SER A 110 -2.05 -9.73 3.06
CA SER A 110 -2.32 -10.76 4.07
C SER A 110 -3.47 -10.32 4.97
N ASN A 111 -4.34 -11.26 5.32
CA ASN A 111 -5.33 -11.10 6.38
C ASN A 111 -4.83 -11.81 7.64
N ASP A 112 -3.74 -11.30 8.21
CA ASP A 112 -3.16 -11.82 9.44
C ASP A 112 -2.97 -10.68 10.45
N PRO A 113 -3.97 -10.40 11.29
CA PRO A 113 -3.92 -9.30 12.26
C PRO A 113 -2.95 -9.55 13.42
N VAL A 114 -2.40 -10.76 13.54
CA VAL A 114 -1.46 -11.11 14.61
C VAL A 114 -0.02 -10.77 14.23
N ILE A 115 0.38 -11.14 13.01
CA ILE A 115 1.74 -10.92 12.51
C ILE A 115 1.85 -9.59 11.76
N ASP A 116 0.77 -9.16 11.09
CA ASP A 116 0.72 -7.99 10.21
C ASP A 116 1.93 -7.95 9.25
N PRO A 117 2.07 -8.96 8.36
CA PRO A 117 3.27 -9.12 7.57
C PRO A 117 3.37 -8.05 6.48
N SER A 118 4.52 -7.37 6.42
CA SER A 118 4.74 -6.28 5.46
C SER A 118 5.05 -6.81 4.05
N GLY A 119 4.28 -6.36 3.06
CA GLY A 119 4.57 -6.56 1.63
C GLY A 119 5.60 -5.57 1.08
N GLU A 120 5.75 -4.42 1.74
CA GLU A 120 6.64 -3.32 1.36
C GLU A 120 7.33 -2.77 2.60
N ILE A 121 8.64 -2.52 2.53
CA ILE A 121 9.43 -2.08 3.68
C ILE A 121 10.53 -1.14 3.21
N ILE A 122 10.77 -0.07 3.97
CA ILE A 122 11.97 0.73 3.85
C ILE A 122 12.88 0.44 5.04
N TYR A 123 14.02 -0.18 4.76
CA TYR A 123 15.07 -0.40 5.74
C TYR A 123 16.07 0.75 5.73
N MET A 124 16.63 1.02 6.88
CA MET A 124 17.81 1.86 7.05
C MET A 124 18.97 1.04 7.58
N ARG A 125 20.18 1.37 7.12
CA ARG A 125 21.43 0.82 7.65
C ARG A 125 22.44 1.93 7.87
N ASP A 126 23.07 1.92 9.03
CA ASP A 126 24.25 2.72 9.31
C ASP A 126 25.48 2.00 8.72
N GLU A 127 26.16 2.62 7.76
CA GLU A 127 27.27 2.01 7.04
C GLU A 127 28.57 1.91 7.89
N GLU A 128 28.65 2.64 9.00
CA GLU A 128 29.80 2.56 9.91
C GLU A 128 29.62 1.46 10.96
N THR A 129 28.39 1.30 11.48
CA THR A 129 28.09 0.35 12.55
C THR A 129 27.51 -0.96 12.04
N GLY A 130 26.94 -0.98 10.84
CA GLY A 130 26.18 -2.08 10.28
C GLY A 130 24.82 -2.29 10.96
N GLU A 131 24.39 -1.35 11.81
CA GLU A 131 23.10 -1.43 12.47
C GLU A 131 21.97 -1.20 11.49
N ILE A 132 20.90 -2.03 11.60
CA ILE A 132 19.77 -2.05 10.70
C ILE A 132 18.50 -1.80 11.50
N TRP A 133 17.61 -0.96 10.95
CA TRP A 133 16.24 -0.76 11.46
C TRP A 133 15.29 -0.51 10.30
N SER A 134 13.99 -0.59 10.55
CA SER A 134 12.98 -0.15 9.59
C SER A 134 12.48 1.26 9.89
N VAL A 135 12.13 2.01 8.84
CA VAL A 135 11.59 3.38 8.95
C VAL A 135 10.23 3.37 9.68
N THR A 136 9.46 2.32 9.45
CA THR A 136 8.19 2.01 10.14
C THR A 136 8.43 1.04 11.29
N PRO A 137 7.47 0.87 12.24
CA PRO A 137 7.64 -0.02 13.39
C PRO A 137 8.00 -1.47 13.04
N HIS A 138 7.46 -2.02 11.96
CA HIS A 138 7.79 -3.36 11.47
C HIS A 138 8.67 -3.32 10.23
N PRO A 139 9.48 -4.37 9.98
CA PRO A 139 9.69 -5.58 10.80
C PRO A 139 10.78 -5.42 11.87
N ILE A 140 11.62 -4.37 11.84
CA ILE A 140 12.76 -4.17 12.75
C ILE A 140 12.51 -2.92 13.59
N ARG A 141 11.78 -3.13 14.69
CA ARG A 141 11.43 -2.06 15.62
C ARG A 141 12.59 -1.72 16.54
N THR A 142 12.83 -0.45 16.73
CA THR A 142 13.80 0.06 17.69
C THR A 142 13.15 0.30 19.07
N LYS A 143 13.95 0.73 20.05
CA LYS A 143 13.47 1.03 21.41
C LYS A 143 12.87 2.43 21.57
N THR A 144 13.12 3.34 20.64
CA THR A 144 12.56 4.69 20.66
C THR A 144 11.14 4.70 20.08
N PRO A 145 10.29 5.63 20.52
CA PRO A 145 8.90 5.70 20.07
C PRO A 145 8.77 6.00 18.57
N TYR A 146 7.73 5.46 17.97
CA TYR A 146 7.23 5.84 16.66
C TYR A 146 5.94 6.66 16.83
N ILE A 147 5.80 7.71 16.04
CA ILE A 147 4.57 8.47 15.89
C ILE A 147 4.04 8.20 14.51
N VAL A 148 2.80 7.71 14.43
CA VAL A 148 2.12 7.44 13.16
C VAL A 148 0.94 8.40 13.04
N ARG A 149 0.78 9.03 11.90
CA ARG A 149 -0.36 9.90 11.60
C ARG A 149 -1.03 9.43 10.33
N HIS A 150 -2.27 9.00 10.45
CA HIS A 150 -3.12 8.68 9.32
C HIS A 150 -4.00 9.90 9.01
N GLY A 151 -3.79 10.50 7.85
CA GLY A 151 -4.56 11.64 7.35
C GLY A 151 -5.40 11.29 6.13
N PHE A 152 -6.16 12.26 5.62
CA PHE A 152 -6.96 12.09 4.41
C PHE A 152 -6.07 12.03 3.17
N GLY A 153 -5.89 10.82 2.62
CA GLY A 153 -5.08 10.59 1.42
C GLY A 153 -3.57 10.49 1.65
N TYR A 154 -3.11 10.45 2.89
CA TYR A 154 -1.69 10.24 3.23
C TYR A 154 -1.50 9.59 4.59
N SER A 155 -0.30 9.04 4.83
CA SER A 155 0.15 8.59 6.16
C SER A 155 1.57 9.06 6.41
N VAL A 156 1.90 9.35 7.67
CA VAL A 156 3.22 9.83 8.09
C VAL A 156 3.73 8.96 9.24
N PHE A 157 5.01 8.58 9.17
CA PHE A 157 5.73 7.87 10.23
C PHE A 157 6.93 8.70 10.66
N GLU A 158 6.95 9.10 11.92
CA GLU A 158 8.06 9.84 12.53
C GLU A 158 8.80 8.97 13.53
N HIS A 159 10.12 9.02 13.48
CA HIS A 159 10.96 8.26 14.40
C HIS A 159 12.36 8.88 14.51
N ASN A 160 13.04 8.60 15.61
CA ASN A 160 14.43 8.98 15.83
C ASN A 160 15.23 7.80 16.37
N TRP A 161 16.31 7.44 15.69
CA TRP A 161 17.20 6.38 16.10
C TRP A 161 18.66 6.75 15.85
N ASN A 162 19.51 6.56 16.85
CA ASN A 162 20.97 6.82 16.77
C ASN A 162 21.34 8.22 16.29
N GLY A 163 20.52 9.21 16.58
CA GLY A 163 20.74 10.59 16.14
C GLY A 163 20.30 10.89 14.72
N ILE A 164 19.67 9.93 14.05
CA ILE A 164 18.95 10.15 12.80
C ILE A 164 17.46 10.34 13.11
N GLU A 165 16.97 11.52 12.80
CA GLU A 165 15.54 11.81 12.74
C GLU A 165 15.05 11.47 11.34
N HIS A 166 13.97 10.68 11.23
CA HIS A 166 13.34 10.42 9.95
C HIS A 166 11.83 10.61 10.01
N GLU A 167 11.29 11.10 8.91
CA GLU A 167 9.88 11.25 8.62
C GLU A 167 9.61 10.61 7.26
N LEU A 168 8.73 9.62 7.23
CA LEU A 168 8.25 8.99 6.01
C LEU A 168 6.84 9.45 5.75
N THR A 169 6.59 10.10 4.62
CA THR A 169 5.25 10.44 4.13
C THR A 169 4.92 9.57 2.92
N GLU A 170 3.80 8.85 2.97
CA GLU A 170 3.33 8.00 1.89
C GLU A 170 1.96 8.46 1.42
N PHE A 171 1.78 8.58 0.09
CA PHE A 171 0.54 9.03 -0.52
C PHE A 171 0.41 8.59 -1.98
N VAL A 172 -0.77 8.81 -2.56
CA VAL A 172 -1.06 8.61 -3.99
C VAL A 172 -1.48 9.96 -4.58
N PRO A 173 -0.90 10.40 -5.72
CA PRO A 173 -1.37 11.57 -6.45
C PRO A 173 -2.82 11.42 -6.90
N VAL A 174 -3.52 12.54 -7.14
CA VAL A 174 -4.96 12.53 -7.47
C VAL A 174 -5.29 11.69 -8.69
N SER A 175 -4.41 11.63 -9.70
CA SER A 175 -4.70 10.99 -10.99
C SER A 175 -3.68 9.94 -11.44
N ASP A 176 -2.47 9.90 -10.87
CA ASP A 176 -1.42 9.02 -11.33
C ASP A 176 -1.44 7.66 -10.61
N THR A 177 -0.99 6.62 -11.30
CA THR A 177 -0.94 5.25 -10.78
C THR A 177 0.41 4.95 -10.13
N VAL A 178 0.76 5.74 -9.11
CA VAL A 178 2.03 5.64 -8.39
C VAL A 178 1.85 5.96 -6.90
N LYS A 179 2.44 5.13 -6.05
CA LYS A 179 2.67 5.41 -4.62
C LYS A 179 3.97 6.18 -4.49
N LEU A 180 3.94 7.31 -3.82
CA LEU A 180 5.08 8.16 -3.53
C LEU A 180 5.42 8.08 -2.04
N CYS A 181 6.69 7.77 -1.75
CA CYS A 181 7.23 7.66 -0.40
C CYS A 181 8.33 8.71 -0.24
N ILE A 182 8.07 9.77 0.51
CA ILE A 182 9.04 10.83 0.82
C ILE A 182 9.71 10.47 2.13
N LEU A 183 10.96 10.02 2.08
CA LEU A 183 11.79 9.78 3.25
C LEU A 183 12.66 10.99 3.52
N LYS A 184 12.29 11.79 4.51
CA LYS A 184 13.07 12.92 5.01
C LYS A 184 13.98 12.45 6.12
N LEU A 185 15.28 12.74 6.01
CA LEU A 185 16.32 12.36 6.95
C LEU A 185 17.06 13.58 7.46
N ARG A 186 17.25 13.67 8.78
CA ARG A 186 18.05 14.71 9.42
C ARG A 186 19.08 14.10 10.34
N ASN A 187 20.35 14.46 10.14
CA ASN A 187 21.41 14.11 11.05
C ASN A 187 21.40 15.03 12.27
N GLY A 188 20.84 14.56 13.38
CA GLY A 188 20.81 15.30 14.66
C GLY A 188 22.14 15.25 15.44
N SER A 189 23.15 14.52 14.96
CA SER A 189 24.45 14.37 15.60
C SER A 189 25.47 15.47 15.19
N ASN A 190 26.63 15.45 15.83
CA ASN A 190 27.74 16.34 15.51
C ASN A 190 28.81 15.68 14.61
N THR A 191 28.55 14.48 14.09
CA THR A 191 29.46 13.72 13.22
C THR A 191 28.81 13.50 11.87
N LYS A 192 29.62 13.35 10.82
CA LYS A 192 29.15 12.90 9.50
C LYS A 192 28.60 11.48 9.65
N MET A 193 27.53 11.18 8.95
CA MET A 193 26.92 9.85 8.90
C MET A 193 26.79 9.37 7.46
N LYS A 194 26.97 8.07 7.26
CA LYS A 194 26.75 7.39 5.99
C LYS A 194 25.72 6.31 6.21
N LEU A 195 24.62 6.39 5.47
CA LEU A 195 23.45 5.53 5.62
C LEU A 195 23.10 4.87 4.29
N SER A 196 22.48 3.70 4.33
CA SER A 196 21.72 3.16 3.20
C SER A 196 20.25 3.18 3.51
N ALA A 197 19.43 3.60 2.53
CA ALA A 197 17.99 3.38 2.51
C ALA A 197 17.67 2.31 1.47
N ILE A 198 16.93 1.28 1.87
CA ILE A 198 16.64 0.11 1.04
C ILE A 198 15.14 -0.12 1.00
N TYR A 199 14.52 0.07 -0.17
CA TYR A 199 13.12 -0.28 -0.39
C TYR A 199 13.03 -1.73 -0.84
N TYR A 200 12.21 -2.50 -0.17
CA TYR A 200 11.85 -3.87 -0.51
C TYR A 200 10.37 -3.93 -0.83
N ALA A 201 10.00 -4.54 -1.96
CA ALA A 201 8.63 -4.85 -2.33
C ALA A 201 8.52 -6.31 -2.77
N ARG A 202 7.63 -7.07 -2.12
CA ARG A 202 7.30 -8.42 -2.54
C ARG A 202 6.26 -8.38 -3.65
N THR A 203 6.67 -8.66 -4.88
CA THR A 203 5.82 -8.56 -6.06
C THR A 203 4.87 -9.75 -6.21
N VAL A 204 3.62 -9.46 -6.56
CA VAL A 204 2.58 -10.47 -6.86
C VAL A 204 2.12 -10.34 -8.32
N LEU A 205 1.78 -9.15 -8.79
CA LEU A 205 1.28 -8.85 -10.13
C LEU A 205 0.10 -9.75 -10.53
N GLY A 206 -0.89 -9.82 -9.64
CA GLY A 206 -2.09 -10.63 -9.79
C GLY A 206 -2.82 -10.85 -8.49
N VAL A 207 -3.53 -11.96 -8.36
CA VAL A 207 -4.42 -12.26 -7.21
C VAL A 207 -3.64 -12.70 -5.97
N TYR A 208 -2.70 -13.65 -6.11
CA TYR A 208 -1.94 -14.23 -5.00
C TYR A 208 -0.60 -14.80 -5.48
N GLU A 209 0.37 -14.83 -4.56
CA GLU A 209 1.75 -15.18 -4.86
C GLU A 209 1.92 -16.55 -5.51
N GLN A 210 1.30 -17.58 -4.94
CA GLN A 210 1.47 -18.97 -5.41
C GLN A 210 1.04 -19.17 -6.87
N GLY A 211 0.09 -18.33 -7.34
CA GLY A 211 -0.36 -18.37 -8.74
C GLY A 211 0.49 -17.56 -9.70
N THR A 212 1.30 -16.63 -9.22
CA THR A 212 2.00 -15.66 -10.08
C THR A 212 3.51 -15.74 -10.03
N VAL A 213 4.10 -16.23 -8.93
CA VAL A 213 5.54 -16.20 -8.65
C VAL A 213 6.41 -16.72 -9.82
N GLN A 214 5.96 -17.78 -10.50
CA GLN A 214 6.69 -18.39 -11.62
C GLN A 214 6.60 -17.61 -12.95
N HIS A 215 5.70 -16.61 -13.02
CA HIS A 215 5.42 -15.83 -14.23
C HIS A 215 5.93 -14.40 -14.12
N VAL A 216 6.31 -13.96 -12.93
CA VAL A 216 6.87 -12.63 -12.71
C VAL A 216 8.35 -12.62 -13.01
N TYR A 217 8.79 -11.67 -13.82
CA TYR A 217 10.19 -11.39 -14.06
C TYR A 217 10.50 -9.91 -13.89
N THR A 218 11.76 -9.61 -13.62
CA THR A 218 12.23 -8.26 -13.39
C THR A 218 13.28 -7.86 -14.43
N GLU A 219 13.33 -6.60 -14.80
CA GLU A 219 14.29 -6.04 -15.76
C GLU A 219 14.66 -4.61 -15.38
N LEU A 220 15.78 -4.12 -15.91
CA LEU A 220 16.21 -2.74 -15.70
C LEU A 220 15.78 -1.88 -16.89
N HIS A 221 15.04 -0.82 -16.64
CA HIS A 221 14.73 0.17 -17.65
C HIS A 221 15.94 1.06 -17.98
N SER A 222 16.02 1.61 -19.19
CA SER A 222 17.11 2.48 -19.62
C SER A 222 17.31 3.72 -18.74
N ASN A 223 16.27 4.20 -18.08
CA ASN A 223 16.34 5.31 -17.13
C ASN A 223 16.76 4.88 -15.71
N GLY A 224 17.02 3.58 -15.48
CA GLY A 224 17.45 3.03 -14.19
C GLY A 224 16.34 2.63 -13.23
N ALA A 225 15.06 2.70 -13.63
CA ALA A 225 13.97 2.12 -12.87
C ALA A 225 13.98 0.58 -12.97
N ILE A 226 13.62 -0.11 -11.90
CA ILE A 226 13.39 -1.55 -11.91
C ILE A 226 11.97 -1.78 -12.42
N LEU A 227 11.79 -2.65 -13.39
CA LEU A 227 10.51 -3.08 -13.91
C LEU A 227 10.20 -4.50 -13.47
N ALA A 228 8.91 -4.79 -13.29
CA ALA A 228 8.40 -6.14 -13.08
C ALA A 228 7.17 -6.35 -13.97
N ARG A 229 7.06 -7.55 -14.56
CA ARG A 229 5.98 -7.92 -15.47
C ARG A 229 5.48 -9.32 -15.16
N ASN A 230 4.20 -9.54 -15.45
CA ASN A 230 3.56 -10.85 -15.46
C ASN A 230 2.83 -11.02 -16.79
N ASN A 231 3.48 -11.65 -17.76
CA ASN A 231 2.89 -11.86 -19.09
C ASN A 231 1.78 -12.94 -19.11
N TYR A 232 1.59 -13.66 -18.01
CA TYR A 232 0.53 -14.65 -17.86
C TYR A 232 -0.78 -14.04 -17.36
N ASN A 233 -0.75 -12.77 -16.88
CA ASN A 233 -1.97 -12.09 -16.44
C ASN A 233 -2.77 -11.60 -17.65
N THR A 234 -3.85 -12.30 -17.96
CA THR A 234 -4.75 -12.01 -19.09
C THR A 234 -5.81 -10.96 -18.75
N ASP A 235 -6.09 -10.74 -17.48
CA ASP A 235 -7.09 -9.76 -17.02
C ASP A 235 -6.55 -8.33 -17.06
N PHE A 236 -5.24 -8.17 -16.85
CA PHE A 236 -4.53 -6.89 -16.92
C PHE A 236 -3.29 -7.02 -17.82
N PRO A 237 -3.51 -7.26 -19.13
CA PRO A 237 -2.41 -7.54 -20.06
C PRO A 237 -1.52 -6.32 -20.26
N GLY A 238 -0.21 -6.57 -20.43
CA GLY A 238 0.75 -5.53 -20.79
C GLY A 238 1.11 -4.54 -19.69
N ARG A 239 0.56 -4.68 -18.48
CA ARG A 239 0.87 -3.79 -17.35
C ARG A 239 2.32 -3.94 -16.89
N ILE A 240 2.95 -2.81 -16.58
CA ILE A 240 4.35 -2.73 -16.18
C ILE A 240 4.42 -2.11 -14.79
N VAL A 241 4.82 -2.89 -13.81
CA VAL A 241 5.10 -2.38 -12.46
C VAL A 241 6.53 -1.82 -12.43
N PHE A 242 6.74 -0.72 -11.74
CA PHE A 242 8.06 -0.12 -11.61
C PHE A 242 8.36 0.30 -10.16
N LEU A 243 9.64 0.20 -9.79
CA LEU A 243 10.21 0.76 -8.57
C LEU A 243 11.36 1.69 -8.96
N ASP A 244 11.32 2.94 -8.46
CA ASP A 244 12.31 3.95 -8.80
C ASP A 244 12.62 4.87 -7.61
N THR A 245 13.64 5.71 -7.73
CA THR A 245 14.03 6.71 -6.74
C THR A 245 14.63 7.95 -7.40
N ASN A 246 14.57 9.09 -6.71
CA ASN A 246 15.27 10.33 -7.13
C ASN A 246 16.78 10.28 -6.88
N ALA A 247 17.27 9.28 -6.13
CA ALA A 247 18.69 9.15 -5.82
C ALA A 247 19.49 8.71 -7.06
N LYS A 248 20.73 9.18 -7.17
CA LYS A 248 21.63 8.85 -8.30
C LYS A 248 22.31 7.49 -8.13
N GLU A 249 22.82 7.22 -6.93
CA GLU A 249 23.49 5.96 -6.61
C GLU A 249 22.45 4.90 -6.30
N ARG A 250 22.48 3.77 -7.01
CA ARG A 250 21.44 2.74 -6.96
C ARG A 250 22.05 1.36 -7.05
N TYR A 251 21.61 0.48 -6.16
CA TYR A 251 21.88 -0.94 -6.21
C TYR A 251 20.56 -1.68 -6.08
N TYR A 252 20.39 -2.83 -6.70
CA TYR A 252 19.11 -3.49 -6.78
C TYR A 252 19.22 -5.01 -6.79
N THR A 253 18.13 -5.69 -6.47
CA THR A 253 17.94 -7.11 -6.75
C THR A 253 16.48 -7.43 -7.00
N GLY A 254 16.23 -8.39 -7.88
CA GLY A 254 14.94 -8.97 -8.17
C GLY A 254 14.74 -10.36 -7.54
N ASP A 255 15.72 -10.86 -6.80
CA ASP A 255 15.69 -12.17 -6.17
C ASP A 255 15.46 -12.06 -4.66
N ARG A 256 14.27 -12.48 -4.21
CA ARG A 256 13.92 -12.48 -2.78
C ARG A 256 14.76 -13.43 -1.95
N ARG A 257 15.26 -14.52 -2.54
CA ARG A 257 16.16 -15.44 -1.85
C ARG A 257 17.51 -14.81 -1.58
N GLU A 258 18.02 -14.02 -2.53
CA GLU A 258 19.22 -13.21 -2.31
C GLU A 258 19.00 -12.19 -1.21
N PHE A 259 17.83 -11.51 -1.23
CA PHE A 259 17.55 -10.43 -0.29
C PHE A 259 17.32 -10.95 1.13
N LEU A 260 16.45 -11.92 1.32
CA LEU A 260 16.08 -12.42 2.66
C LEU A 260 17.03 -13.49 3.20
N GLY A 261 17.69 -14.23 2.33
CA GLY A 261 18.39 -15.46 2.69
C GLY A 261 17.42 -16.61 2.99
N ASN A 262 17.96 -17.71 3.52
CA ASN A 262 17.17 -18.92 3.74
C ASN A 262 16.47 -18.96 5.11
N ILE A 263 16.93 -18.20 6.11
CA ILE A 263 16.45 -18.29 7.50
C ILE A 263 16.14 -16.92 8.09
N GLY A 264 16.72 -15.83 7.59
CA GLY A 264 16.68 -14.51 8.19
C GLY A 264 15.31 -13.84 8.16
N GLY A 265 14.53 -14.08 7.11
CA GLY A 265 13.23 -13.43 6.91
C GLY A 265 13.33 -11.90 6.91
N LEU A 266 12.18 -11.25 7.09
CA LEU A 266 12.10 -9.78 7.05
C LEU A 266 12.82 -9.08 8.23
N LYS A 267 13.01 -9.76 9.35
CA LYS A 267 13.72 -9.18 10.52
C LYS A 267 15.24 -9.18 10.38
N HIS A 268 15.77 -10.08 9.59
CA HIS A 268 17.22 -10.27 9.42
C HIS A 268 17.57 -10.56 7.96
N PRO A 269 17.26 -9.66 7.01
CA PRO A 269 17.56 -9.89 5.60
C PRO A 269 19.08 -10.06 5.37
N GLU A 270 19.45 -11.13 4.67
CA GLU A 270 20.86 -11.47 4.41
C GLU A 270 21.57 -10.38 3.59
N ALA A 271 20.86 -9.80 2.62
CA ALA A 271 21.42 -8.75 1.77
C ALA A 271 21.83 -7.49 2.55
N LEU A 272 21.18 -7.21 3.68
CA LEU A 272 21.51 -6.04 4.50
C LEU A 272 22.83 -6.19 5.29
N ARG A 273 23.43 -7.38 5.26
CA ARG A 273 24.76 -7.64 5.80
C ARG A 273 25.88 -7.43 4.78
N LYS A 274 25.51 -7.23 3.51
CA LYS A 274 26.43 -6.96 2.40
C LYS A 274 26.47 -5.46 2.13
N ASP A 275 27.59 -4.97 1.62
CA ASP A 275 27.73 -3.54 1.34
C ASP A 275 26.69 -3.05 0.32
N LYS A 276 26.41 -3.86 -0.70
CA LYS A 276 25.55 -3.50 -1.84
C LYS A 276 24.74 -4.69 -2.30
N LEU A 277 23.57 -4.42 -2.86
CA LEU A 277 22.78 -5.40 -3.60
C LEU A 277 23.53 -5.80 -4.89
N SER A 278 23.28 -7.00 -5.39
CA SER A 278 24.05 -7.64 -6.47
C SER A 278 23.85 -7.06 -7.86
N ASN A 279 22.86 -6.22 -8.05
CA ASN A 279 22.35 -5.75 -9.35
C ASN A 279 21.83 -6.90 -10.24
N THR A 280 21.25 -7.93 -9.63
CA THR A 280 20.68 -9.09 -10.32
C THR A 280 19.19 -8.90 -10.55
N LEU A 281 18.76 -8.98 -11.81
CA LEU A 281 17.37 -8.99 -12.24
C LEU A 281 17.16 -10.12 -13.25
N GLY A 282 15.95 -10.57 -13.47
CA GLY A 282 15.65 -11.58 -14.47
C GLY A 282 14.41 -12.39 -14.18
N ALA A 283 14.30 -13.53 -14.87
CA ALA A 283 13.26 -14.53 -14.71
C ALA A 283 13.80 -15.75 -13.94
N GLY A 284 12.90 -16.56 -13.37
CA GLY A 284 13.24 -17.80 -12.68
C GLY A 284 13.70 -17.61 -11.23
N PHE A 285 13.53 -16.41 -10.69
CA PHE A 285 13.76 -16.10 -9.28
C PHE A 285 12.44 -16.16 -8.48
N ASP A 286 12.53 -16.16 -7.16
CA ASP A 286 11.42 -15.80 -6.29
C ASP A 286 11.32 -14.26 -6.32
N PRO A 287 10.32 -13.65 -6.98
CA PRO A 287 10.40 -12.27 -7.41
C PRO A 287 10.19 -11.28 -6.27
N CYS A 288 11.02 -10.25 -6.27
CA CYS A 288 10.84 -9.02 -5.50
C CYS A 288 11.39 -7.84 -6.29
N MET A 289 11.14 -6.65 -5.84
CA MET A 289 11.86 -5.45 -6.27
C MET A 289 12.55 -4.84 -5.04
N CYS A 290 13.87 -4.80 -5.05
CA CYS A 290 14.66 -4.15 -4.01
C CYS A 290 15.54 -3.08 -4.63
N LEU A 291 15.51 -1.90 -4.01
CA LEU A 291 16.30 -0.74 -4.46
C LEU A 291 16.99 -0.10 -3.28
N GLN A 292 18.32 -0.11 -3.30
CA GLN A 292 19.20 0.50 -2.29
C GLN A 292 19.80 1.80 -2.83
N THR A 293 19.86 2.81 -1.97
CA THR A 293 20.63 4.04 -2.20
C THR A 293 21.48 4.37 -1.00
N VAL A 294 22.63 5.00 -1.24
CA VAL A 294 23.56 5.45 -0.19
C VAL A 294 23.41 6.96 0.01
N ILE A 295 23.41 7.38 1.26
CA ILE A 295 23.18 8.75 1.69
C ILE A 295 24.27 9.18 2.63
N GLU A 296 24.93 10.30 2.35
CA GLU A 296 25.89 10.92 3.26
C GLU A 296 25.32 12.21 3.83
N LEU A 297 25.31 12.35 5.13
CA LEU A 297 24.81 13.51 5.85
C LEU A 297 25.90 14.13 6.71
N LYS A 298 26.20 15.39 6.48
CA LYS A 298 27.03 16.20 7.38
C LYS A 298 26.31 16.41 8.73
N PRO A 299 27.03 16.84 9.77
CA PRO A 299 26.37 17.25 11.01
C PRO A 299 25.24 18.25 10.75
N ARG A 300 24.08 18.00 11.34
CA ARG A 300 22.87 18.84 11.23
C ARG A 300 22.27 18.97 9.82
N GLU A 301 22.79 18.27 8.84
CA GLU A 301 22.26 18.27 7.48
C GLU A 301 20.94 17.48 7.40
N GLN A 302 20.08 17.92 6.48
CA GLN A 302 18.84 17.25 6.11
C GLN A 302 18.85 16.93 4.63
N THR A 303 18.28 15.78 4.26
CA THR A 303 18.06 15.36 2.87
C THR A 303 16.73 14.66 2.70
N GLU A 304 16.32 14.46 1.46
CA GLU A 304 15.08 13.79 1.09
C GLU A 304 15.36 12.74 0.00
N VAL A 305 14.88 11.53 0.26
CA VAL A 305 14.85 10.43 -0.72
C VAL A 305 13.41 10.14 -1.05
N VAL A 306 13.10 10.10 -2.33
CA VAL A 306 11.77 9.71 -2.82
C VAL A 306 11.86 8.34 -3.43
N PHE A 307 11.04 7.39 -2.96
CA PHE A 307 10.79 6.13 -3.64
C PHE A 307 9.44 6.17 -4.33
N MET A 308 9.34 5.49 -5.46
CA MET A 308 8.17 5.44 -6.33
C MET A 308 7.86 3.99 -6.66
N LEU A 309 6.69 3.50 -6.27
CA LEU A 309 6.16 2.20 -6.67
C LEU A 309 4.87 2.43 -7.46
N GLY A 310 4.84 2.01 -8.71
CA GLY A 310 3.68 2.29 -9.55
C GLY A 310 3.48 1.28 -10.67
N GLN A 311 2.44 1.50 -11.46
CA GLN A 311 2.13 0.70 -12.64
C GLN A 311 1.84 1.62 -13.83
N GLY A 312 2.47 1.33 -14.97
CA GLY A 312 2.22 1.98 -16.25
C GLY A 312 1.60 1.03 -17.25
N GLU A 313 0.88 1.60 -18.21
CA GLU A 313 0.31 0.86 -19.36
C GLU A 313 1.35 0.65 -20.47
N SER A 314 2.45 1.43 -20.43
CA SER A 314 3.55 1.35 -21.38
C SER A 314 4.86 1.79 -20.75
N LEU A 315 5.99 1.57 -21.43
CA LEU A 315 7.31 2.07 -21.02
C LEU A 315 7.38 3.59 -21.00
N GLU A 316 6.68 4.24 -21.92
CA GLU A 316 6.59 5.70 -21.99
C GLU A 316 5.87 6.26 -20.76
N ALA A 317 4.78 5.63 -20.32
CA ALA A 317 4.07 6.01 -19.11
C ALA A 317 4.97 5.86 -17.86
N VAL A 318 5.70 4.75 -17.74
CA VAL A 318 6.67 4.54 -16.67
C VAL A 318 7.77 5.61 -16.69
N SER A 319 8.31 5.93 -17.87
CA SER A 319 9.33 6.96 -18.01
C SER A 319 8.81 8.33 -17.59
N ALA A 320 7.60 8.67 -17.99
CA ALA A 320 6.95 9.93 -17.62
C ALA A 320 6.74 10.08 -16.11
N TYR A 321 6.33 9.00 -15.42
CA TYR A 321 6.24 9.00 -13.95
C TYR A 321 7.60 9.17 -13.29
N SER A 322 8.61 8.42 -13.73
CA SER A 322 9.98 8.52 -13.22
C SER A 322 10.54 9.93 -13.36
N GLU A 323 10.46 10.52 -14.56
CA GLU A 323 10.94 11.88 -14.83
C GLU A 323 10.22 12.94 -13.98
N ARG A 324 8.90 12.80 -13.85
CA ARG A 324 8.08 13.71 -13.06
C ARG A 324 8.47 13.68 -11.59
N TYR A 325 8.55 12.51 -10.98
CA TYR A 325 8.65 12.36 -9.54
C TYR A 325 10.07 12.16 -8.99
N ARG A 326 11.09 12.06 -9.85
CA ARG A 326 12.47 12.29 -9.43
C ARG A 326 12.71 13.75 -9.03
N ASN A 327 11.86 14.67 -9.47
CA ASN A 327 11.87 16.06 -9.03
C ASN A 327 11.08 16.21 -7.72
N VAL A 328 11.79 16.39 -6.61
CA VAL A 328 11.20 16.50 -5.26
C VAL A 328 10.14 17.61 -5.16
N LYS A 329 10.34 18.74 -5.85
CA LYS A 329 9.35 19.84 -5.86
C LYS A 329 8.02 19.41 -6.48
N ARG A 330 8.05 18.55 -7.51
CA ARG A 330 6.83 18.00 -8.12
C ARG A 330 6.15 16.98 -7.21
N VAL A 331 6.92 16.24 -6.41
CA VAL A 331 6.38 15.32 -5.40
C VAL A 331 5.62 16.08 -4.32
N TYR A 332 6.19 17.16 -3.77
CA TYR A 332 5.47 18.00 -2.81
C TYR A 332 4.25 18.68 -3.41
N LYS A 333 4.35 19.16 -4.65
CA LYS A 333 3.18 19.71 -5.33
C LYS A 333 2.06 18.66 -5.46
N ALA A 334 2.38 17.43 -5.81
CA ALA A 334 1.40 16.34 -5.88
C ALA A 334 0.80 15.99 -4.51
N LEU A 335 1.59 16.07 -3.43
CA LEU A 335 1.10 15.90 -2.05
C LEU A 335 0.13 17.02 -1.67
N ASP A 336 0.48 18.27 -1.98
CA ASP A 336 -0.38 19.44 -1.71
C ASP A 336 -1.68 19.35 -2.51
N GLU A 337 -1.62 18.93 -3.79
CA GLU A 337 -2.80 18.69 -4.63
C GLU A 337 -3.68 17.57 -4.07
N ALA A 338 -3.10 16.48 -3.56
CA ALA A 338 -3.85 15.39 -2.93
C ALA A 338 -4.55 15.87 -1.64
N LYS A 339 -3.86 16.62 -0.80
CA LYS A 339 -4.44 17.23 0.41
C LYS A 339 -5.55 18.22 0.07
N ALA A 340 -5.33 19.10 -0.90
CA ALA A 340 -6.32 20.09 -1.34
C ALA A 340 -7.55 19.42 -1.94
N PHE A 341 -7.40 18.33 -2.70
CA PHE A 341 -8.51 17.54 -3.21
C PHE A 341 -9.40 17.02 -2.07
N TRP A 342 -8.81 16.39 -1.07
CA TRP A 342 -9.59 15.89 0.07
C TRP A 342 -10.23 17.03 0.87
N GLU A 343 -9.53 18.12 1.07
CA GLU A 343 -10.06 19.29 1.76
C GLU A 343 -11.26 19.90 1.01
N ASP A 344 -11.19 20.02 -0.33
CA ASP A 344 -12.32 20.48 -1.15
C ASP A 344 -13.53 19.55 -1.03
N VAL A 345 -13.31 18.24 -1.18
CA VAL A 345 -14.38 17.24 -1.10
C VAL A 345 -15.07 17.27 0.27
N LEU A 346 -14.29 17.27 1.35
CA LEU A 346 -14.82 17.15 2.71
C LEU A 346 -15.49 18.43 3.22
N ARG A 347 -15.21 19.60 2.61
CA ARG A 347 -15.82 20.88 2.98
C ARG A 347 -17.16 21.17 2.30
N LYS A 348 -17.56 20.43 1.28
CA LYS A 348 -18.78 20.72 0.51
C LYS A 348 -20.05 20.66 1.35
N VAL A 349 -20.08 19.74 2.33
CA VAL A 349 -21.15 19.65 3.32
C VAL A 349 -20.52 19.67 4.70
N THR A 350 -20.94 20.60 5.55
CA THR A 350 -20.44 20.72 6.93
C THR A 350 -21.60 20.61 7.90
N VAL A 351 -21.47 19.73 8.88
CA VAL A 351 -22.42 19.51 9.96
C VAL A 351 -21.83 20.04 11.27
N LEU A 352 -22.57 20.86 11.99
CA LEU A 352 -22.20 21.37 13.31
C LEU A 352 -23.20 20.88 14.35
N THR A 353 -22.71 20.05 15.26
CA THR A 353 -23.48 19.53 16.39
C THR A 353 -22.81 19.93 17.71
N PRO A 354 -23.50 19.83 18.85
CA PRO A 354 -22.88 20.03 20.16
C PRO A 354 -21.82 18.98 20.50
N ASP A 355 -21.80 17.83 19.81
CA ASP A 355 -20.81 16.76 20.00
C ASP A 355 -19.67 16.90 18.99
N GLU A 356 -18.49 17.28 19.48
CA GLU A 356 -17.29 17.45 18.66
C GLU A 356 -16.85 16.16 17.97
N ASN A 357 -17.06 14.99 18.62
CA ASN A 357 -16.67 13.70 18.05
C ASN A 357 -17.55 13.35 16.84
N MET A 358 -18.84 13.65 16.93
CA MET A 358 -19.76 13.52 15.83
C MET A 358 -19.37 14.42 14.65
N ASN A 359 -18.93 15.66 14.95
CA ASN A 359 -18.47 16.59 13.90
C ASN A 359 -17.20 16.08 13.20
N ILE A 360 -16.24 15.51 13.92
CA ILE A 360 -15.03 14.91 13.34
C ILE A 360 -15.39 13.76 12.38
N LEU A 361 -16.31 12.88 12.80
CA LEU A 361 -16.71 11.74 11.98
C LEU A 361 -17.49 12.17 10.74
N LEU A 362 -18.52 13.02 10.91
CA LEU A 362 -19.42 13.41 9.80
C LEU A 362 -18.73 14.32 8.78
N ASN A 363 -17.86 15.25 9.23
CA ASN A 363 -17.20 16.21 8.34
C ASN A 363 -15.90 15.70 7.71
N GLY A 364 -15.49 14.47 8.02
CA GLY A 364 -14.23 13.95 7.51
C GLY A 364 -14.27 12.43 7.30
N TRP A 365 -14.08 11.69 8.37
CA TRP A 365 -13.71 10.28 8.31
C TRP A 365 -14.74 9.37 7.63
N LEU A 366 -16.03 9.57 7.83
CA LEU A 366 -17.06 8.73 7.20
C LEU A 366 -17.08 8.92 5.69
N LEU A 367 -17.03 10.17 5.22
CA LEU A 367 -17.02 10.46 3.79
C LEU A 367 -15.71 10.02 3.14
N TYR A 368 -14.57 10.27 3.80
CA TYR A 368 -13.26 9.80 3.35
C TYR A 368 -13.24 8.29 3.15
N GLN A 369 -13.69 7.53 4.15
CA GLN A 369 -13.73 6.06 4.07
C GLN A 369 -14.71 5.57 3.00
N THR A 370 -15.86 6.23 2.84
CA THR A 370 -16.81 5.87 1.79
C THR A 370 -16.19 5.98 0.41
N LEU A 371 -15.50 7.09 0.11
CA LEU A 371 -14.84 7.27 -1.18
C LEU A 371 -13.63 6.34 -1.33
N SER A 372 -12.71 6.41 -0.39
CA SER A 372 -11.42 5.71 -0.47
C SER A 372 -11.61 4.19 -0.40
N CYS A 373 -12.31 3.68 0.61
CA CYS A 373 -12.41 2.23 0.84
C CYS A 373 -13.53 1.58 0.03
N ARG A 374 -14.72 2.25 -0.10
CA ARG A 374 -15.91 1.61 -0.65
C ARG A 374 -16.07 1.85 -2.14
N ILE A 375 -15.88 3.06 -2.63
CA ILE A 375 -16.09 3.39 -4.05
C ILE A 375 -14.83 3.13 -4.89
N TRP A 376 -13.66 3.58 -4.45
CA TRP A 376 -12.44 3.46 -5.25
C TRP A 376 -11.68 2.15 -5.02
N ALA A 377 -11.22 1.91 -3.79
CA ALA A 377 -10.34 0.78 -3.49
C ALA A 377 -11.05 -0.58 -3.46
N ARG A 378 -12.27 -0.63 -2.97
CA ARG A 378 -13.00 -1.89 -2.71
C ARG A 378 -12.18 -2.84 -1.84
N THR A 379 -11.55 -2.27 -0.79
CA THR A 379 -10.65 -3.01 0.09
C THR A 379 -10.73 -2.51 1.51
N ALA A 380 -10.40 -3.40 2.43
CA ALA A 380 -10.14 -3.15 3.84
C ALA A 380 -9.07 -4.14 4.32
N PHE A 381 -8.60 -3.98 5.56
CA PHE A 381 -7.61 -4.90 6.13
C PHE A 381 -8.04 -6.38 6.02
N TYR A 382 -9.27 -6.69 6.42
CA TYR A 382 -9.78 -8.07 6.46
C TYR A 382 -10.17 -8.64 5.10
N GLN A 383 -10.43 -7.78 4.12
CA GLN A 383 -10.94 -8.20 2.82
C GLN A 383 -10.47 -7.26 1.72
N SER A 384 -9.51 -7.71 0.94
CA SER A 384 -9.12 -7.08 -0.32
C SER A 384 -9.99 -7.66 -1.42
N GLY A 385 -11.23 -7.15 -1.53
CA GLY A 385 -12.27 -7.73 -2.38
C GLY A 385 -12.17 -7.33 -3.84
N GLY A 386 -11.89 -6.06 -4.13
CA GLY A 386 -11.78 -5.52 -5.48
C GLY A 386 -13.06 -5.57 -6.32
N ALA A 387 -14.10 -6.23 -5.85
CA ALA A 387 -15.34 -6.40 -6.57
C ALA A 387 -16.34 -5.25 -6.32
N PHE A 388 -17.13 -4.92 -7.31
CA PHE A 388 -18.36 -4.15 -7.14
C PHE A 388 -19.54 -5.10 -6.90
N GLY A 389 -20.36 -4.79 -5.90
CA GLY A 389 -21.66 -5.43 -5.71
C GLY A 389 -22.75 -4.53 -6.28
N PHE A 390 -23.72 -5.07 -6.97
CA PHE A 390 -24.77 -4.27 -7.60
C PHE A 390 -25.49 -3.38 -6.59
N ARG A 391 -25.93 -3.97 -5.49
CA ARG A 391 -26.52 -3.27 -4.36
C ARG A 391 -25.51 -2.39 -3.63
N ASP A 392 -24.36 -2.96 -3.28
CA ASP A 392 -23.44 -2.33 -2.34
C ASP A 392 -22.93 -0.97 -2.82
N GLN A 393 -22.49 -0.87 -4.09
CA GLN A 393 -21.97 0.38 -4.62
C GLN A 393 -23.06 1.39 -4.94
N LEU A 394 -24.26 0.95 -5.31
CA LEU A 394 -25.40 1.85 -5.47
C LEU A 394 -25.79 2.47 -4.12
N GLN A 395 -25.76 1.67 -3.05
CA GLN A 395 -25.98 2.16 -1.69
C GLN A 395 -24.88 3.12 -1.25
N ASP A 396 -23.62 2.78 -1.49
CA ASP A 396 -22.46 3.65 -1.21
C ASP A 396 -22.54 4.96 -2.02
N ALA A 397 -22.99 4.90 -3.29
CA ALA A 397 -23.13 6.07 -4.16
C ALA A 397 -24.14 7.09 -3.60
N MET A 398 -25.18 6.64 -2.87
CA MET A 398 -26.13 7.54 -2.23
C MET A 398 -25.49 8.47 -1.20
N ALA A 399 -24.43 8.00 -0.51
CA ALA A 399 -23.73 8.80 0.50
C ALA A 399 -22.92 9.96 -0.11
N VAL A 400 -22.64 9.92 -1.41
CA VAL A 400 -21.80 10.92 -2.10
C VAL A 400 -22.57 11.82 -3.05
N ILE A 401 -23.88 11.66 -3.21
CA ILE A 401 -24.68 12.46 -4.16
C ILE A 401 -24.53 13.97 -3.92
N ASP A 402 -24.60 14.41 -2.67
CA ASP A 402 -24.55 15.84 -2.32
C ASP A 402 -23.14 16.45 -2.42
N VAL A 403 -22.11 15.61 -2.39
CA VAL A 403 -20.72 16.05 -2.35
C VAL A 403 -20.03 15.88 -3.72
N LEU A 404 -20.27 14.76 -4.37
CA LEU A 404 -19.68 14.38 -5.66
C LEU A 404 -20.74 13.74 -6.58
N PRO A 405 -21.75 14.53 -7.05
CA PRO A 405 -22.83 14.03 -7.88
C PRO A 405 -22.35 13.31 -9.14
N ASP A 406 -21.24 13.75 -9.73
CA ASP A 406 -20.64 13.10 -10.91
C ASP A 406 -20.18 11.66 -10.64
N ILE A 407 -19.69 11.37 -9.42
CA ILE A 407 -19.33 10.00 -9.03
C ILE A 407 -20.58 9.15 -8.89
N ALA A 408 -21.64 9.68 -8.24
CA ALA A 408 -22.90 8.98 -8.12
C ALA A 408 -23.51 8.69 -9.49
N ARG A 409 -23.52 9.68 -10.40
CA ARG A 409 -23.99 9.52 -11.79
C ARG A 409 -23.24 8.41 -12.53
N LYS A 410 -21.91 8.40 -12.44
CA LYS A 410 -21.08 7.35 -13.06
C LYS A 410 -21.39 5.97 -12.48
N GLN A 411 -21.62 5.87 -11.17
CA GLN A 411 -22.00 4.59 -10.54
C GLN A 411 -23.37 4.11 -11.01
N ILE A 412 -24.35 4.98 -11.15
CA ILE A 412 -25.68 4.63 -11.68
C ILE A 412 -25.57 4.08 -13.11
N LEU A 413 -24.86 4.77 -14.00
CA LEU A 413 -24.68 4.34 -15.39
C LEU A 413 -23.87 3.04 -15.48
N LEU A 414 -22.83 2.89 -14.67
CA LEU A 414 -22.05 1.65 -14.58
C LEU A 414 -22.93 0.47 -14.15
N HIS A 415 -23.80 0.64 -13.16
CA HIS A 415 -24.69 -0.43 -12.73
C HIS A 415 -25.79 -0.72 -13.76
N ALA A 416 -26.27 0.31 -14.47
CA ALA A 416 -27.19 0.11 -15.61
C ALA A 416 -26.57 -0.80 -16.67
N SER A 417 -25.26 -0.68 -16.97
CA SER A 417 -24.56 -1.56 -17.92
C SER A 417 -24.32 -2.98 -17.42
N HIS A 418 -24.66 -3.29 -16.15
CA HIS A 418 -24.56 -4.63 -15.55
C HIS A 418 -25.94 -5.29 -15.31
N GLN A 419 -26.96 -4.81 -16.03
CA GLN A 419 -28.25 -5.48 -16.16
C GLN A 419 -28.26 -6.38 -17.39
N PHE A 420 -28.97 -7.50 -17.29
CA PHE A 420 -29.25 -8.38 -18.42
C PHE A 420 -30.57 -7.96 -19.09
N ILE A 421 -30.74 -8.32 -20.36
CA ILE A 421 -31.93 -8.02 -21.14
C ILE A 421 -33.22 -8.57 -20.51
N GLU A 422 -33.11 -9.65 -19.74
CA GLU A 422 -34.23 -10.24 -18.99
C GLU A 422 -34.62 -9.46 -17.71
N GLY A 423 -33.86 -8.41 -17.38
CA GLY A 423 -34.12 -7.51 -16.25
C GLY A 423 -33.47 -7.89 -14.93
N ASP A 424 -32.82 -9.05 -14.85
CA ASP A 424 -31.95 -9.38 -13.72
C ASP A 424 -30.55 -8.77 -13.90
N VAL A 425 -29.68 -8.92 -12.88
CA VAL A 425 -28.41 -8.18 -12.82
C VAL A 425 -27.24 -9.09 -12.47
N GLN A 426 -26.05 -8.62 -12.77
CA GLN A 426 -24.83 -9.16 -12.20
C GLN A 426 -24.74 -8.77 -10.71
N HIS A 427 -24.91 -9.72 -9.81
CA HIS A 427 -24.90 -9.48 -8.37
C HIS A 427 -23.62 -8.82 -7.89
N TRP A 428 -22.48 -9.27 -8.42
CA TRP A 428 -21.18 -8.60 -8.27
C TRP A 428 -20.25 -8.94 -9.42
N TRP A 429 -19.26 -8.06 -9.67
CA TRP A 429 -18.24 -8.23 -10.71
C TRP A 429 -16.91 -7.56 -10.30
N HIS A 430 -15.83 -7.98 -10.95
CA HIS A 430 -14.53 -7.34 -10.82
C HIS A 430 -14.32 -6.30 -11.93
N PRO A 431 -14.24 -4.99 -11.60
CA PRO A 431 -13.85 -3.97 -12.57
C PRO A 431 -12.52 -4.30 -13.24
N GLY A 432 -12.41 -4.00 -14.53
CA GLY A 432 -11.25 -4.31 -15.37
C GLY A 432 -11.37 -5.65 -16.09
N SER A 433 -11.66 -6.75 -15.38
CA SER A 433 -11.91 -8.07 -16.00
C SER A 433 -13.36 -8.30 -16.37
N ASN A 434 -14.29 -7.56 -15.76
CA ASN A 434 -15.76 -7.71 -15.85
C ASN A 434 -16.28 -9.11 -15.50
N LYS A 435 -15.45 -9.97 -14.91
CA LYS A 435 -15.85 -11.27 -14.39
C LYS A 435 -16.76 -11.09 -13.20
N GLY A 436 -17.92 -11.74 -13.22
CA GLY A 436 -18.91 -11.60 -12.15
C GLY A 436 -19.86 -12.75 -12.05
N ILE A 437 -20.88 -12.62 -11.20
CA ILE A 437 -21.88 -13.65 -10.93
C ILE A 437 -23.29 -13.12 -11.20
N ARG A 438 -24.04 -13.83 -12.04
CA ARG A 438 -25.46 -13.64 -12.25
C ARG A 438 -26.22 -14.42 -11.16
N THR A 439 -27.14 -13.77 -10.43
CA THR A 439 -27.95 -14.40 -9.37
C THR A 439 -29.41 -13.94 -9.44
N ARG A 440 -30.25 -14.52 -8.57
CA ARG A 440 -31.67 -14.15 -8.45
C ARG A 440 -31.95 -13.50 -7.09
N PHE A 441 -31.08 -12.62 -6.61
CA PHE A 441 -31.38 -11.81 -5.45
C PHE A 441 -32.42 -10.76 -5.82
N SER A 442 -33.57 -10.81 -5.18
CA SER A 442 -34.72 -9.98 -5.53
C SER A 442 -34.54 -8.50 -5.24
N ASP A 443 -33.75 -8.16 -4.23
CA ASP A 443 -33.51 -6.77 -3.85
C ASP A 443 -32.53 -6.04 -4.79
N ASP A 444 -31.62 -6.76 -5.43
CA ASP A 444 -30.69 -6.17 -6.41
C ASP A 444 -31.43 -5.35 -7.48
N LEU A 445 -32.55 -5.88 -7.99
CA LEU A 445 -33.34 -5.24 -9.04
C LEU A 445 -33.93 -3.88 -8.63
N LEU A 446 -34.12 -3.64 -7.33
CA LEU A 446 -34.77 -2.46 -6.82
C LEU A 446 -33.78 -1.31 -6.56
N TRP A 447 -32.50 -1.60 -6.43
CA TRP A 447 -31.51 -0.61 -6.05
C TRP A 447 -31.23 0.41 -7.15
N LEU A 448 -31.14 0.01 -8.40
CA LEU A 448 -30.88 0.96 -9.50
C LEU A 448 -31.97 2.03 -9.64
N PRO A 449 -33.25 1.69 -9.77
CA PRO A 449 -34.30 2.70 -9.83
C PRO A 449 -34.41 3.53 -8.55
N TYR A 450 -34.21 2.92 -7.38
CA TYR A 450 -34.27 3.64 -6.10
C TYR A 450 -33.17 4.71 -6.01
N VAL A 451 -31.92 4.37 -6.33
CA VAL A 451 -30.79 5.31 -6.28
C VAL A 451 -30.90 6.37 -7.37
N THR A 452 -31.35 6.00 -8.57
CA THR A 452 -31.59 6.95 -9.68
C THR A 452 -32.61 8.00 -9.30
N VAL A 453 -33.73 7.60 -8.70
CA VAL A 453 -34.76 8.55 -8.23
C VAL A 453 -34.24 9.46 -7.14
N ASN A 454 -33.46 8.94 -6.19
CA ASN A 454 -32.79 9.76 -5.16
C ASN A 454 -31.79 10.76 -5.77
N TYR A 455 -31.01 10.31 -6.73
CA TYR A 455 -30.06 11.17 -7.45
C TYR A 455 -30.79 12.34 -8.14
N ILE A 456 -31.81 12.04 -8.93
CA ILE A 456 -32.62 13.06 -9.64
C ILE A 456 -33.25 14.05 -8.66
N LYS A 457 -33.82 13.55 -7.55
CA LYS A 457 -34.48 14.43 -6.54
C LYS A 457 -33.50 15.40 -5.90
N ARG A 458 -32.22 15.01 -5.74
CA ARG A 458 -31.19 15.83 -5.09
C ARG A 458 -30.47 16.77 -6.07
N THR A 459 -30.24 16.31 -7.30
CA THR A 459 -29.42 17.04 -8.29
C THR A 459 -30.25 17.81 -9.31
N GLY A 460 -31.51 17.37 -9.57
CA GLY A 460 -32.33 17.88 -10.68
C GLY A 460 -31.93 17.35 -12.05
N ASP A 461 -30.91 16.45 -12.15
CA ASP A 461 -30.41 15.87 -13.39
C ASP A 461 -31.35 14.79 -13.92
N VAL A 462 -32.43 15.20 -14.58
CA VAL A 462 -33.37 14.29 -15.26
C VAL A 462 -32.76 13.72 -16.56
N GLN A 463 -31.72 14.32 -17.10
CA GLN A 463 -31.07 13.90 -18.34
C GLN A 463 -30.40 12.53 -18.22
N ILE A 464 -30.09 12.08 -17.00
CA ILE A 464 -29.59 10.73 -16.78
C ILE A 464 -30.51 9.64 -17.33
N LEU A 465 -31.82 9.91 -17.43
CA LEU A 465 -32.84 8.98 -17.98
C LEU A 465 -32.77 8.88 -19.52
N GLU A 466 -32.12 9.82 -20.18
CA GLU A 466 -31.95 9.82 -21.64
C GLU A 466 -30.67 9.10 -22.07
N GLU A 467 -29.82 8.73 -21.11
CA GLU A 467 -28.58 8.00 -21.39
C GLU A 467 -28.88 6.60 -21.89
N ARG A 468 -28.24 6.24 -22.99
CA ARG A 468 -28.32 4.90 -23.56
C ARG A 468 -27.18 4.05 -23.01
N VAL A 469 -27.54 2.96 -22.33
CA VAL A 469 -26.62 2.00 -21.74
C VAL A 469 -26.95 0.63 -22.29
N GLU A 470 -25.95 -0.10 -22.77
CA GLU A 470 -26.11 -1.45 -23.31
C GLU A 470 -26.38 -2.46 -22.17
N PHE A 471 -27.20 -3.47 -22.44
CA PHE A 471 -27.43 -4.59 -21.54
C PHE A 471 -26.33 -5.64 -21.68
N LEU A 472 -26.12 -6.41 -20.63
CA LEU A 472 -25.35 -7.66 -20.72
C LEU A 472 -26.17 -8.73 -21.42
N GLU A 473 -25.48 -9.55 -22.22
CA GLU A 473 -26.06 -10.73 -22.84
C GLU A 473 -25.37 -12.00 -22.29
N ASP A 474 -26.18 -12.94 -21.79
CA ASP A 474 -25.74 -14.26 -21.38
C ASP A 474 -26.92 -15.20 -21.29
N GLU A 475 -26.67 -16.53 -21.24
CA GLU A 475 -27.73 -17.50 -21.07
C GLU A 475 -28.52 -17.25 -19.78
N PRO A 476 -29.87 -17.22 -19.83
CA PRO A 476 -30.71 -17.14 -18.64
C PRO A 476 -30.42 -18.28 -17.65
N LEU A 477 -30.60 -18.00 -16.37
CA LEU A 477 -30.50 -19.04 -15.34
C LEU A 477 -31.60 -20.09 -15.53
N LYS A 478 -31.24 -21.31 -15.93
CA LYS A 478 -32.15 -22.39 -16.37
C LYS A 478 -32.98 -23.00 -15.24
N ASP A 479 -32.54 -22.92 -13.98
CA ASP A 479 -33.22 -23.59 -12.85
C ASP A 479 -33.44 -22.59 -11.70
N ILE A 480 -34.67 -22.65 -11.13
CA ILE A 480 -35.03 -21.83 -9.94
C ILE A 480 -34.15 -22.19 -8.73
N LYS A 481 -33.61 -23.40 -8.69
CA LYS A 481 -32.71 -23.88 -7.63
C LYS A 481 -31.24 -23.50 -7.88
N ALA A 482 -30.87 -23.07 -9.09
CA ALA A 482 -29.51 -22.62 -9.40
C ALA A 482 -29.30 -21.18 -8.91
N HIS A 483 -28.77 -21.04 -7.72
CA HIS A 483 -28.50 -19.73 -7.14
C HIS A 483 -27.26 -19.04 -7.71
N ARG A 484 -26.43 -19.75 -8.47
CA ARG A 484 -25.17 -19.24 -9.04
C ARG A 484 -24.84 -19.92 -10.36
N LYS A 485 -24.50 -19.15 -11.38
CA LYS A 485 -23.61 -19.61 -12.45
C LYS A 485 -22.15 -19.48 -12.00
N PRO A 486 -21.29 -20.45 -12.28
CA PRO A 486 -19.86 -20.25 -12.09
C PRO A 486 -19.36 -19.12 -13.00
N TRP A 487 -18.28 -18.54 -12.63
CA TRP A 487 -17.58 -17.44 -13.29
C TRP A 487 -17.72 -17.41 -14.81
N LEU A 488 -18.26 -16.30 -15.32
CA LEU A 488 -18.27 -15.94 -16.75
C LEU A 488 -17.04 -15.12 -17.07
#